data_f184c6cab136850feb01a12f2174f137
#
_entry.id   f184c6cab136850feb01a12f2174f137
#
_cell.length_a   1.000
_cell.length_b   1.000
_cell.length_c   1.000
_cell.angle_alpha   90.00
_cell.angle_beta   90.00
_cell.angle_gamma   90.00
#
_symmetry.space_group_name_H-M   'P 1'
#
loop_
_entity.id
_entity.type
_entity.pdbx_description
1 polymer ?
#
loop_
_entity_poly.entity_id
_entity_poly.type
_entity_poly.pdbx_seq_one_letter_code
_entity_poly.pdbx_strand_id
1 'polypeptide(L)'
;EGLIGAIENMLDDGKKKKFFYLGVDFVREAANPTAEIRQQELLDSYPHIAEMAVRGSENPDLLPEGAITMRMHSVGGWGAITTGKNLAMTLYDLLGYDIRANPKYGSEKKGQPTTYYLSAAPERIRLNCEYHFVDVVLSPDPNVFGHSNPLYGLKDGGFFIIQSNLSDADAVWQQIPLFYQKYINEHNIRVYFVDGFKIA
;
A
#
# COMPACT_ATOMS: atom_id res chain seq x y z
N GLU A 1 -9.65 14.70 -23.39
CA GLU A 1 -11.09 14.90 -23.11
C GLU A 1 -11.62 13.91 -22.05
N GLY A 2 -10.99 13.72 -20.99
CA GLY A 2 -11.41 12.75 -20.00
C GLY A 2 -12.17 13.38 -18.84
N LEU A 3 -11.65 13.21 -17.63
CA LEU A 3 -12.25 13.66 -16.37
C LEU A 3 -12.50 15.19 -16.33
N ILE A 4 -11.61 15.98 -16.92
CA ILE A 4 -11.73 17.46 -16.96
C ILE A 4 -12.93 17.88 -17.75
N GLY A 5 -13.14 17.36 -18.97
CA GLY A 5 -14.32 17.66 -19.77
C GLY A 5 -15.62 17.22 -19.13
N ALA A 6 -15.60 16.11 -18.39
CA ALA A 6 -16.77 15.69 -17.60
C ALA A 6 -17.08 16.64 -16.44
N ILE A 7 -16.05 17.16 -15.77
CA ILE A 7 -16.21 18.16 -14.69
C ILE A 7 -16.68 19.49 -15.25
N GLU A 8 -16.14 19.97 -16.37
CA GLU A 8 -16.57 21.19 -17.04
C GLU A 8 -18.03 21.12 -17.48
N ASN A 9 -18.44 20.02 -18.10
CA ASN A 9 -19.84 19.77 -18.47
C ASN A 9 -20.76 19.70 -17.24
N MET A 10 -20.28 19.23 -16.11
CA MET A 10 -21.05 19.21 -14.85
C MET A 10 -21.19 20.59 -14.22
N LEU A 11 -20.24 21.49 -14.43
CA LEU A 11 -20.26 22.87 -13.93
C LEU A 11 -21.16 23.79 -14.79
N ASP A 12 -21.15 23.57 -16.10
CA ASP A 12 -21.96 24.37 -17.08
C ASP A 12 -23.47 24.12 -16.97
N ASP A 13 -23.86 23.02 -16.37
CA ASP A 13 -25.28 22.59 -16.28
C ASP A 13 -26.10 23.38 -15.22
N GLY A 14 -25.50 24.33 -14.51
CA GLY A 14 -26.14 25.15 -13.50
C GLY A 14 -26.83 24.42 -12.33
N LYS A 15 -26.70 23.09 -12.29
CA LYS A 15 -27.28 22.24 -11.25
C LYS A 15 -26.28 22.04 -10.12
N LYS A 16 -26.72 22.21 -8.88
CA LYS A 16 -25.91 21.87 -7.69
C LYS A 16 -25.66 20.37 -7.66
N LYS A 17 -24.54 19.93 -8.21
CA LYS A 17 -24.10 18.53 -8.16
C LYS A 17 -23.05 18.39 -7.06
N LYS A 18 -23.15 17.33 -6.26
CA LYS A 18 -22.07 16.91 -5.39
C LYS A 18 -21.02 16.24 -6.26
N PHE A 19 -19.82 16.78 -6.30
CA PHE A 19 -18.69 16.11 -6.94
C PHE A 19 -17.55 15.94 -5.92
N PHE A 20 -16.83 14.86 -6.08
CA PHE A 20 -15.64 14.60 -5.28
C PHE A 20 -14.43 15.04 -6.10
N TYR A 21 -13.64 15.93 -5.51
CA TYR A 21 -12.38 16.34 -6.11
C TYR A 21 -11.33 15.27 -5.83
N LEU A 22 -10.99 14.50 -6.84
CA LEU A 22 -9.98 13.46 -6.76
C LEU A 22 -8.65 14.00 -7.30
N GLY A 23 -7.79 14.46 -6.40
CA GLY A 23 -6.37 14.61 -6.68
C GLY A 23 -5.95 15.83 -7.51
N VAL A 24 -5.52 16.86 -6.82
CA VAL A 24 -4.81 18.00 -7.41
C VAL A 24 -3.53 17.56 -8.11
N ASP A 25 -2.83 16.58 -7.54
CA ASP A 25 -1.54 16.11 -8.04
C ASP A 25 -1.68 15.33 -9.35
N PHE A 26 -2.75 14.58 -9.55
CA PHE A 26 -3.04 13.94 -10.84
C PHE A 26 -3.13 14.95 -11.99
N VAL A 27 -3.66 16.12 -11.70
CA VAL A 27 -3.78 17.24 -12.66
C VAL A 27 -2.43 17.94 -12.86
N ARG A 28 -1.58 18.01 -11.85
CA ARG A 28 -0.20 18.53 -11.92
C ARG A 28 0.70 17.63 -12.75
N GLU A 29 0.66 16.33 -12.52
CA GLU A 29 1.43 15.36 -13.30
C GLU A 29 1.07 15.37 -14.79
N ALA A 30 -0.16 15.70 -15.12
CA ALA A 30 -0.58 15.91 -16.51
C ALA A 30 0.05 17.17 -17.14
N ALA A 31 0.90 17.92 -16.41
CA ALA A 31 1.61 19.11 -16.87
C ALA A 31 0.71 20.13 -17.60
N ASN A 32 -0.52 20.31 -17.11
CA ASN A 32 -1.48 21.19 -17.72
C ASN A 32 -1.60 22.51 -16.96
N PRO A 33 -0.97 23.61 -17.43
CA PRO A 33 -1.08 24.92 -16.78
C PRO A 33 -2.53 25.41 -16.60
N THR A 34 -3.42 24.99 -17.48
CA THR A 34 -4.86 25.32 -17.42
C THR A 34 -5.51 24.70 -16.18
N ALA A 35 -5.02 23.57 -15.71
CA ALA A 35 -5.55 22.89 -14.52
C ALA A 35 -5.21 23.63 -13.22
N GLU A 36 -4.02 24.21 -13.12
CA GLU A 36 -3.65 25.05 -11.96
C GLU A 36 -4.49 26.33 -11.89
N ILE A 37 -4.70 26.98 -13.04
CA ILE A 37 -5.56 28.16 -13.14
C ILE A 37 -7.00 27.81 -12.73
N ARG A 38 -7.52 26.72 -13.27
CA ARG A 38 -8.87 26.26 -12.98
C ARG A 38 -9.06 25.85 -11.52
N GLN A 39 -8.06 25.26 -10.93
CA GLN A 39 -8.06 24.94 -9.50
C GLN A 39 -8.11 26.21 -8.65
N GLN A 40 -7.30 27.22 -9.00
CA GLN A 40 -7.29 28.48 -8.26
C GLN A 40 -8.66 29.17 -8.38
N GLU A 41 -9.26 29.21 -9.58
CA GLU A 41 -10.60 29.75 -9.79
C GLU A 41 -11.67 29.04 -8.94
N LEU A 42 -11.57 27.70 -8.79
CA LEU A 42 -12.47 26.92 -7.95
C LEU A 42 -12.28 27.23 -6.46
N LEU A 43 -11.05 27.36 -6.00
CA LEU A 43 -10.73 27.72 -4.62
C LEU A 43 -11.17 29.14 -4.29
N ASP A 44 -11.03 30.07 -5.23
CA ASP A 44 -11.47 31.46 -5.07
C ASP A 44 -13.01 31.56 -5.03
N SER A 45 -13.68 30.74 -5.84
CA SER A 45 -15.16 30.70 -5.90
C SER A 45 -15.78 29.93 -4.72
N TYR A 46 -15.07 28.94 -4.21
CA TYR A 46 -15.55 28.05 -3.15
C TYR A 46 -14.45 27.77 -2.11
N PRO A 47 -14.07 28.74 -1.27
CA PRO A 47 -12.94 28.60 -0.33
C PRO A 47 -13.04 27.39 0.63
N HIS A 48 -14.27 27.01 0.99
CA HIS A 48 -14.53 25.87 1.87
C HIS A 48 -14.10 24.50 1.27
N ILE A 49 -13.91 24.44 -0.05
CA ILE A 49 -13.41 23.23 -0.72
C ILE A 49 -11.95 22.94 -0.31
N ALA A 50 -11.17 23.97 0.02
CA ALA A 50 -9.78 23.80 0.45
C ALA A 50 -9.65 22.93 1.71
N GLU A 51 -10.63 23.01 2.62
CA GLU A 51 -10.69 22.21 3.85
C GLU A 51 -11.25 20.80 3.61
N MET A 52 -12.05 20.63 2.58
CA MET A 52 -12.71 19.37 2.24
C MET A 52 -11.95 18.56 1.16
N ALA A 53 -11.05 19.22 0.43
CA ALA A 53 -10.33 18.58 -0.66
C ALA A 53 -9.33 17.56 -0.12
N VAL A 54 -9.51 16.32 -0.55
CA VAL A 54 -8.47 15.30 -0.40
C VAL A 54 -7.36 15.70 -1.37
N ARG A 55 -6.28 16.23 -0.84
CA ARG A 55 -5.10 16.51 -1.64
C ARG A 55 -4.47 15.17 -2.00
N GLY A 56 -4.34 14.90 -3.30
CA GLY A 56 -3.56 13.78 -3.75
C GLY A 56 -2.11 14.01 -3.34
N SER A 57 -1.48 13.00 -2.80
CA SER A 57 -0.03 12.94 -2.61
C SER A 57 0.43 11.57 -3.08
N GLU A 58 1.69 11.44 -3.40
CA GLU A 58 2.27 10.14 -3.73
C GLU A 58 2.15 9.15 -2.57
N ASN A 59 2.07 9.67 -1.35
CA ASN A 59 1.88 8.89 -0.13
C ASN A 59 0.88 9.60 0.81
N PRO A 60 -0.43 9.59 0.48
CA PRO A 60 -1.42 10.23 1.33
C PRO A 60 -1.49 9.51 2.67
N ASP A 61 -1.36 10.26 3.76
CA ASP A 61 -1.61 9.75 5.10
C ASP A 61 -3.13 9.73 5.35
N LEU A 62 -3.73 8.61 5.03
CA LEU A 62 -5.18 8.37 5.15
C LEU A 62 -5.52 7.47 6.34
N LEU A 63 -4.52 7.11 7.13
CA LEU A 63 -4.66 6.22 8.26
C LEU A 63 -4.59 7.00 9.58
N PRO A 64 -5.22 6.49 10.65
CA PRO A 64 -5.06 7.05 11.98
C PRO A 64 -3.60 7.01 12.45
N GLU A 65 -3.25 7.88 13.38
CA GLU A 65 -1.94 7.86 14.02
C GLU A 65 -1.67 6.51 14.67
N GLY A 66 -0.43 6.02 14.55
CA GLY A 66 -0.03 4.70 15.05
C GLY A 66 -0.52 3.53 14.22
N ALA A 67 -1.10 3.77 13.05
CA ALA A 67 -1.45 2.71 12.13
C ALA A 67 -0.21 2.02 11.55
N ILE A 68 -0.32 0.71 11.35
CA ILE A 68 0.70 -0.13 10.72
C ILE A 68 0.09 -0.73 9.46
N THR A 69 0.79 -0.58 8.35
CA THR A 69 0.43 -1.19 7.07
C THR A 69 1.37 -2.33 6.73
N MET A 70 0.79 -3.45 6.32
CA MET A 70 1.56 -4.64 5.97
C MET A 70 1.10 -5.19 4.62
N ARG A 71 2.04 -5.82 3.95
CA ARG A 71 1.78 -6.57 2.72
C ARG A 71 2.51 -7.90 2.76
N MET A 72 1.79 -8.96 2.44
CA MET A 72 2.41 -10.29 2.34
C MET A 72 2.44 -10.72 0.88
N HIS A 73 3.60 -11.17 0.44
CA HIS A 73 3.82 -11.66 -0.92
C HIS A 73 4.18 -13.13 -0.91
N SER A 74 3.48 -13.93 -1.72
CA SER A 74 3.85 -15.32 -1.99
C SER A 74 3.23 -15.81 -3.29
N VAL A 75 3.39 -17.09 -3.58
CA VAL A 75 2.55 -17.78 -4.55
C VAL A 75 1.42 -18.55 -3.85
N GLY A 76 0.35 -18.83 -4.58
CA GLY A 76 -0.79 -19.60 -4.06
C GLY A 76 -0.36 -20.95 -3.54
N GLY A 77 -0.74 -21.27 -2.31
CA GLY A 77 -0.40 -22.51 -1.61
C GLY A 77 0.67 -22.36 -0.51
N TRP A 78 1.39 -21.26 -0.45
CA TRP A 78 2.43 -20.99 0.59
C TRP A 78 1.89 -20.31 1.86
N GLY A 79 0.59 -20.20 2.00
CA GLY A 79 -0.04 -19.81 3.26
C GLY A 79 -0.13 -18.31 3.55
N ALA A 80 0.23 -17.40 2.62
CA ALA A 80 0.17 -15.96 2.87
C ALA A 80 -1.21 -15.49 3.35
N ILE A 81 -2.28 -15.98 2.77
CA ILE A 81 -3.64 -15.62 3.17
C ILE A 81 -3.96 -16.12 4.58
N THR A 82 -3.58 -17.36 4.91
CA THR A 82 -3.82 -17.93 6.25
C THR A 82 -3.00 -17.21 7.30
N THR A 83 -1.71 -17.00 7.05
CA THR A 83 -0.82 -16.24 7.95
C THR A 83 -1.32 -14.82 8.14
N GLY A 84 -1.75 -14.16 7.05
CA GLY A 84 -2.32 -12.81 7.12
C GLY A 84 -3.58 -12.74 7.96
N LYS A 85 -4.49 -13.69 7.82
CA LYS A 85 -5.70 -13.78 8.66
C LYS A 85 -5.36 -14.02 10.13
N ASN A 86 -4.46 -14.95 10.41
CA ASN A 86 -4.04 -15.23 11.79
C ASN A 86 -3.40 -14.00 12.43
N LEU A 87 -2.51 -13.30 11.70
CA LEU A 87 -1.92 -12.06 12.18
C LEU A 87 -2.97 -10.97 12.44
N ALA A 88 -3.92 -10.81 11.53
CA ALA A 88 -5.03 -9.86 11.68
C ALA A 88 -5.84 -10.15 12.95
N MET A 89 -6.21 -11.41 13.18
CA MET A 89 -6.92 -11.84 14.39
C MET A 89 -6.08 -11.62 15.64
N THR A 90 -4.80 -11.92 15.61
CA THR A 90 -3.89 -11.71 16.74
C THR A 90 -3.80 -10.22 17.12
N LEU A 91 -3.65 -9.33 16.13
CA LEU A 91 -3.63 -7.88 16.38
C LEU A 91 -4.97 -7.37 16.96
N TYR A 92 -6.08 -7.89 16.45
CA TYR A 92 -7.40 -7.57 16.98
C TYR A 92 -7.58 -8.08 18.43
N ASP A 93 -7.31 -9.36 18.68
CA ASP A 93 -7.57 -10.01 19.98
C ASP A 93 -6.63 -9.53 21.07
N LEU A 94 -5.34 -9.31 20.77
CA LEU A 94 -4.33 -8.94 21.77
C LEU A 94 -4.21 -7.42 21.96
N LEU A 95 -4.35 -6.64 20.89
CA LEU A 95 -4.13 -5.19 20.93
C LEU A 95 -5.42 -4.39 20.84
N GLY A 96 -6.53 -5.01 20.47
CA GLY A 96 -7.81 -4.33 20.26
C GLY A 96 -7.79 -3.40 19.03
N TYR A 97 -6.89 -3.63 18.07
CA TYR A 97 -6.75 -2.78 16.90
C TYR A 97 -7.92 -2.96 15.94
N ASP A 98 -8.32 -1.87 15.29
CA ASP A 98 -9.19 -1.92 14.13
C ASP A 98 -8.41 -2.45 12.93
N ILE A 99 -9.00 -3.39 12.21
CA ILE A 99 -8.32 -4.15 11.14
C ILE A 99 -9.03 -3.95 9.81
N ARG A 100 -8.24 -3.72 8.76
CA ARG A 100 -8.68 -3.83 7.37
C ARG A 100 -7.77 -4.79 6.64
N ALA A 101 -8.36 -5.74 5.95
CA ALA A 101 -7.62 -6.81 5.28
C ALA A 101 -8.19 -7.09 3.90
N ASN A 102 -7.33 -7.09 2.90
CA ASN A 102 -7.68 -7.27 1.50
C ASN A 102 -6.79 -8.36 0.88
N PRO A 103 -7.29 -9.59 0.75
CA PRO A 103 -6.60 -10.63 0.01
C PRO A 103 -6.72 -10.39 -1.50
N LYS A 104 -5.60 -10.49 -2.22
CA LYS A 104 -5.55 -10.40 -3.68
C LYS A 104 -4.90 -11.65 -4.26
N TYR A 105 -5.67 -12.39 -5.00
CA TYR A 105 -5.24 -13.62 -5.66
C TYR A 105 -5.82 -13.69 -7.06
N GLY A 106 -5.08 -14.38 -7.95
CA GLY A 106 -5.56 -14.62 -9.31
C GLY A 106 -6.72 -15.61 -9.37
N SER A 107 -7.29 -15.79 -10.54
CA SER A 107 -8.36 -16.77 -10.81
C SER A 107 -7.93 -18.21 -10.52
N GLU A 108 -6.62 -18.50 -10.66
CA GLU A 108 -6.03 -19.79 -10.33
C GLU A 108 -5.47 -19.79 -8.91
N LYS A 109 -5.87 -20.75 -8.09
CA LYS A 109 -5.54 -20.82 -6.67
C LYS A 109 -4.12 -21.31 -6.37
N LYS A 110 -3.42 -21.93 -7.32
CA LYS A 110 -2.07 -22.51 -7.11
C LYS A 110 -1.07 -21.93 -8.10
N GLY A 111 0.13 -21.62 -7.57
CA GLY A 111 1.26 -21.21 -8.40
C GLY A 111 1.21 -19.77 -8.94
N GLN A 112 0.14 -19.03 -8.70
CA GLN A 112 0.04 -17.63 -9.10
C GLN A 112 0.44 -16.70 -7.96
N PRO A 113 1.04 -15.53 -8.26
CA PRO A 113 1.35 -14.55 -7.25
C PRO A 113 0.12 -14.17 -6.42
N THR A 114 0.29 -14.19 -5.12
CA THR A 114 -0.77 -13.88 -4.14
C THR A 114 -0.26 -12.79 -3.23
N THR A 115 -1.08 -11.77 -3.02
CA THR A 115 -0.77 -10.67 -2.11
C THR A 115 -1.88 -10.53 -1.07
N TYR A 116 -1.49 -10.29 0.17
CA TYR A 116 -2.42 -10.00 1.25
C TYR A 116 -2.06 -8.64 1.85
N TYR A 117 -3.01 -7.71 1.82
CA TYR A 117 -2.86 -6.39 2.42
C TYR A 117 -3.53 -6.37 3.77
N LEU A 118 -2.84 -5.83 4.77
CA LEU A 118 -3.32 -5.70 6.14
C LEU A 118 -2.99 -4.30 6.64
N SER A 119 -4.00 -3.62 7.16
CA SER A 119 -3.83 -2.38 7.91
C SER A 119 -4.43 -2.57 9.29
N ALA A 120 -3.68 -2.17 10.31
CA ALA A 120 -4.06 -2.27 11.71
C ALA A 120 -3.81 -0.92 12.38
N ALA A 121 -4.73 -0.45 13.20
CA ALA A 121 -4.59 0.81 13.90
C ALA A 121 -5.28 0.78 15.27
N PRO A 122 -4.77 1.56 16.27
CA PRO A 122 -5.44 1.68 17.57
C PRO A 122 -6.82 2.36 17.45
N GLU A 123 -7.00 3.22 16.44
CA GLU A 123 -8.26 3.88 16.15
C GLU A 123 -8.93 3.32 14.89
N ARG A 124 -10.20 3.68 14.69
CA ARG A 124 -11.00 3.19 13.57
C ARG A 124 -10.44 3.62 12.22
N ILE A 125 -10.09 2.64 11.38
CA ILE A 125 -9.70 2.85 9.98
C ILE A 125 -10.97 3.06 9.15
N ARG A 126 -11.11 4.24 8.56
CA ARG A 126 -12.29 4.63 7.79
C ARG A 126 -12.24 4.15 6.33
N LEU A 127 -11.04 3.92 5.82
CA LEU A 127 -10.82 3.49 4.43
C LEU A 127 -10.48 2.01 4.37
N ASN A 128 -11.05 1.33 3.38
CA ASN A 128 -10.73 -0.06 3.09
C ASN A 128 -10.16 -0.13 1.67
N CYS A 129 -8.85 -0.12 1.56
CA CYS A 129 -8.14 -0.15 0.28
C CYS A 129 -6.84 -0.96 0.38
N GLU A 130 -6.27 -1.27 -0.79
CA GLU A 130 -4.94 -1.85 -0.92
C GLU A 130 -3.93 -0.71 -0.82
N TYR A 131 -3.29 -0.53 0.32
CA TYR A 131 -2.26 0.49 0.48
C TYR A 131 -1.01 0.09 -0.29
N HIS A 132 -0.57 0.97 -1.19
CA HIS A 132 0.64 0.75 -1.96
C HIS A 132 1.89 0.91 -1.11
N PHE A 133 1.95 1.97 -0.32
CA PHE A 133 3.05 2.25 0.60
C PHE A 133 2.80 1.60 1.95
N VAL A 134 3.69 0.69 2.35
CA VAL A 134 3.54 -0.12 3.56
C VAL A 134 4.76 -0.04 4.46
N ASP A 135 4.54 -0.24 5.76
CA ASP A 135 5.61 -0.24 6.77
C ASP A 135 6.33 -1.58 6.84
N VAL A 136 5.61 -2.66 6.55
CA VAL A 136 6.12 -4.03 6.67
C VAL A 136 5.76 -4.84 5.44
N VAL A 137 6.73 -5.56 4.90
CA VAL A 137 6.50 -6.63 3.93
C VAL A 137 6.94 -7.96 4.51
N LEU A 138 6.07 -8.95 4.48
CA LEU A 138 6.35 -10.32 4.90
C LEU A 138 6.22 -11.27 3.71
N SER A 139 7.22 -12.12 3.51
CA SER A 139 7.14 -13.18 2.51
C SER A 139 7.34 -14.56 3.15
N PRO A 140 6.29 -15.38 3.24
CA PRO A 140 6.42 -16.78 3.59
C PRO A 140 7.08 -17.61 2.48
N ASP A 141 7.26 -17.04 1.29
CA ASP A 141 7.89 -17.67 0.13
C ASP A 141 9.36 -17.23 0.02
N PRO A 142 10.32 -18.15 0.16
CA PRO A 142 11.73 -17.82 0.03
C PRO A 142 12.14 -17.39 -1.39
N ASN A 143 11.34 -17.76 -2.40
CA ASN A 143 11.61 -17.45 -3.81
C ASN A 143 10.84 -16.23 -4.33
N VAL A 144 10.34 -15.39 -3.46
CA VAL A 144 9.45 -14.24 -3.79
C VAL A 144 10.02 -13.34 -4.88
N PHE A 145 11.31 -13.11 -4.92
CA PHE A 145 11.98 -12.29 -5.92
C PHE A 145 11.95 -12.87 -7.34
N GLY A 146 11.64 -14.15 -7.48
CA GLY A 146 11.54 -14.82 -8.78
C GLY A 146 10.22 -14.53 -9.53
N HIS A 147 9.19 -14.06 -8.83
CA HIS A 147 7.86 -13.88 -9.42
C HIS A 147 7.15 -12.58 -9.04
N SER A 148 7.71 -11.81 -8.11
CA SER A 148 7.16 -10.52 -7.72
C SER A 148 8.24 -9.54 -7.28
N ASN A 149 7.88 -8.26 -7.15
CA ASN A 149 8.72 -7.26 -6.51
C ASN A 149 8.14 -6.93 -5.11
N PRO A 150 8.57 -7.64 -4.05
CA PRO A 150 8.02 -7.44 -2.73
C PRO A 150 8.40 -6.09 -2.10
N LEU A 151 9.51 -5.48 -2.54
CA LEU A 151 10.02 -4.24 -1.96
C LEU A 151 9.40 -2.98 -2.56
N TYR A 152 8.71 -3.09 -3.70
CA TYR A 152 8.09 -1.94 -4.32
C TYR A 152 6.99 -1.34 -3.41
N GLY A 153 7.14 -0.05 -3.04
CA GLY A 153 6.26 0.63 -2.11
C GLY A 153 6.50 0.30 -0.63
N LEU A 154 7.55 -0.44 -0.27
CA LEU A 154 8.00 -0.50 1.11
C LEU A 154 8.63 0.85 1.48
N LYS A 155 8.15 1.47 2.56
CA LYS A 155 8.62 2.78 3.02
C LYS A 155 10.09 2.74 3.42
N ASP A 156 10.76 3.87 3.32
CA ASP A 156 12.13 4.04 3.80
C ASP A 156 12.23 3.67 5.29
N GLY A 157 13.23 2.89 5.65
CA GLY A 157 13.36 2.35 7.01
C GLY A 157 12.36 1.25 7.38
N GLY A 158 11.53 0.82 6.44
CA GLY A 158 10.54 -0.25 6.62
C GLY A 158 11.14 -1.63 6.87
N PHE A 159 10.29 -2.61 7.13
CA PHE A 159 10.70 -3.96 7.50
C PHE A 159 10.37 -4.95 6.38
N PHE A 160 11.38 -5.71 5.96
CA PHE A 160 11.21 -6.85 5.07
C PHE A 160 11.52 -8.14 5.82
N ILE A 161 10.52 -9.01 5.96
CA ILE A 161 10.64 -10.29 6.69
C ILE A 161 10.45 -11.41 5.68
N ILE A 162 11.47 -12.27 5.53
CA ILE A 162 11.45 -13.38 4.57
C ILE A 162 11.59 -14.73 5.27
N GLN A 163 10.86 -15.72 4.77
CA GLN A 163 11.05 -17.12 5.14
C GLN A 163 12.44 -17.57 4.68
N SER A 164 13.21 -18.18 5.56
CA SER A 164 14.44 -18.86 5.21
C SER A 164 14.73 -19.97 6.20
N ASN A 165 15.21 -21.10 5.70
CA ASN A 165 15.74 -22.20 6.51
C ASN A 165 17.25 -22.09 6.79
N LEU A 166 17.90 -21.03 6.31
CA LEU A 166 19.28 -20.73 6.62
C LEU A 166 19.39 -20.12 8.01
N SER A 167 20.45 -20.46 8.72
CA SER A 167 20.73 -19.94 10.06
C SER A 167 21.69 -18.74 10.05
N ASP A 168 22.32 -18.48 8.92
CA ASP A 168 23.31 -17.43 8.75
C ASP A 168 22.76 -16.26 7.96
N ALA A 169 22.90 -15.05 8.50
CA ALA A 169 22.38 -13.82 7.91
C ALA A 169 23.06 -13.47 6.57
N ASP A 170 24.38 -13.72 6.47
CA ASP A 170 25.12 -13.44 5.24
C ASP A 170 24.68 -14.39 4.11
N ALA A 171 24.41 -15.64 4.44
CA ALA A 171 23.88 -16.59 3.46
C ALA A 171 22.48 -16.21 2.98
N VAL A 172 21.60 -15.71 3.86
CA VAL A 172 20.29 -15.17 3.47
C VAL A 172 20.45 -13.93 2.59
N TRP A 173 21.35 -13.03 2.96
CA TRP A 173 21.64 -11.83 2.19
C TRP A 173 22.10 -12.14 0.77
N GLN A 174 22.97 -13.13 0.59
CA GLN A 174 23.46 -13.57 -0.72
C GLN A 174 22.37 -14.17 -1.62
N GLN A 175 21.26 -14.66 -1.05
CA GLN A 175 20.13 -15.15 -1.83
C GLN A 175 19.27 -14.02 -2.41
N ILE A 176 19.35 -12.82 -1.84
CA ILE A 176 18.63 -11.65 -2.35
C ILE A 176 19.36 -11.16 -3.62
N PRO A 177 18.68 -11.01 -4.76
CA PRO A 177 19.32 -10.52 -5.98
C PRO A 177 19.96 -9.15 -5.79
N LEU A 178 21.11 -8.89 -6.40
CA LEU A 178 21.92 -7.67 -6.25
C LEU A 178 21.12 -6.38 -6.45
N PHE A 179 20.18 -6.37 -7.40
CA PHE A 179 19.30 -5.24 -7.61
C PHE A 179 18.50 -4.87 -6.35
N TYR A 180 17.96 -5.85 -5.67
CA TYR A 180 17.18 -5.65 -4.44
C TYR A 180 18.08 -5.36 -3.23
N GLN A 181 19.29 -5.91 -3.17
CA GLN A 181 20.25 -5.56 -2.12
C GLN A 181 20.60 -4.06 -2.20
N LYS A 182 20.80 -3.54 -3.42
CA LYS A 182 21.03 -2.10 -3.63
C LYS A 182 19.84 -1.27 -3.17
N TYR A 183 18.63 -1.64 -3.58
CA TYR A 183 17.40 -0.97 -3.17
C TYR A 183 17.24 -0.97 -1.63
N ILE A 184 17.47 -2.10 -0.97
CA ILE A 184 17.41 -2.25 0.49
C ILE A 184 18.36 -1.26 1.18
N ASN A 185 19.59 -1.14 0.69
CA ASN A 185 20.58 -0.23 1.26
C ASN A 185 20.23 1.24 1.01
N GLU A 186 19.78 1.59 -0.19
CA GLU A 186 19.38 2.96 -0.56
C GLU A 186 18.19 3.47 0.26
N HIS A 187 17.25 2.59 0.58
CA HIS A 187 16.02 2.92 1.33
C HIS A 187 16.10 2.56 2.81
N ASN A 188 17.29 2.17 3.33
CA ASN A 188 17.49 1.76 4.73
C ASN A 188 16.49 0.69 5.22
N ILE A 189 16.09 -0.23 4.37
CA ILE A 189 15.15 -1.29 4.70
C ILE A 189 15.81 -2.28 5.67
N ARG A 190 15.09 -2.64 6.72
CA ARG A 190 15.54 -3.62 7.71
C ARG A 190 15.09 -5.00 7.29
N VAL A 191 16.06 -5.88 7.03
CA VAL A 191 15.77 -7.24 6.60
C VAL A 191 15.85 -8.20 7.80
N TYR A 192 14.81 -8.99 7.95
CA TYR A 192 14.75 -10.08 8.92
C TYR A 192 14.41 -11.38 8.20
N PHE A 193 14.86 -12.50 8.75
CA PHE A 193 14.48 -13.81 8.26
C PHE A 193 14.00 -14.69 9.41
N VAL A 194 13.13 -15.63 9.09
CA VAL A 194 12.55 -16.54 10.05
C VAL A 194 12.30 -17.90 9.38
N ASP A 195 12.63 -18.98 10.09
CA ASP A 195 12.26 -20.33 9.67
C ASP A 195 10.88 -20.68 10.24
N GLY A 196 9.83 -20.15 9.59
CA GLY A 196 8.45 -20.37 9.98
C GLY A 196 8.01 -21.83 9.88
N PHE A 197 8.60 -22.62 8.98
CA PHE A 197 8.31 -24.06 8.86
C PHE A 197 8.85 -24.88 10.03
N LYS A 198 9.91 -24.41 10.66
CA LYS A 198 10.45 -25.07 11.85
C LYS A 198 9.68 -24.71 13.12
N ILE A 199 9.01 -23.54 13.12
CA ILE A 199 8.28 -23.04 14.28
C ILE A 199 6.85 -23.58 14.30
N ALA A 200 6.26 -23.87 13.13
CA ALA A 200 4.89 -24.39 12.98
C ALA A 200 4.83 -25.90 13.25
#